data_d41447b3fe19f747a6c8842dbbf4218c
#
_entry.id   d41447b3fe19f747a6c8842dbbf4218c
#
_cell.length_a   1.000
_cell.length_b   1.000
_cell.length_c   1.000
_cell.angle_alpha   90.00
_cell.angle_beta   90.00
_cell.angle_gamma   90.00
#
_symmetry.space_group_name_H-M   'P 1'
#
loop_
_entity.id
_entity.type
_entity.pdbx_description
1 polymer ?
#
loop_
_entity_poly.entity_id
_entity_poly.type
_entity_poly.pdbx_seq_one_letter_code
_entity_poly.pdbx_strand_id
1 'polypeptide(L)'
;LRYGENPNQKASLLLKNNRGNIFDNLIKGKKVSYNNILDIDANLNCLSEFSQTTCVIIKHNNPCGVAIGKTPLEAFKKAYECDPKSAFGGIIGFNKKINIDLAKFLKKYFFEVIIGNGFDIKSKELFASKKNLILIDSKNFKIDKGTEIRSINNGFLKQQKNLATINKKNIKSVSIIRSKEKELNDLIFAIKVCKHVKSNS
;
A
#
# COMPACT_ATOMS: atom_id res chain seq x y z
N LEU A 1 -18.09 2.96 -9.72
CA LEU A 1 -16.75 3.46 -10.02
C LEU A 1 -16.78 4.50 -11.14
N ARG A 2 -15.64 5.17 -11.40
CA ARG A 2 -15.55 6.14 -12.49
C ARG A 2 -15.59 5.44 -13.86
N TYR A 3 -14.79 4.38 -14.02
CA TYR A 3 -14.71 3.44 -15.14
C TYR A 3 -13.92 2.21 -14.71
N GLY A 4 -13.78 1.20 -15.55
CA GLY A 4 -13.00 0.00 -15.29
C GLY A 4 -11.49 0.22 -15.41
N GLU A 5 -10.76 -0.80 -15.82
CA GLU A 5 -9.31 -0.70 -16.07
C GLU A 5 -9.01 0.30 -17.19
N ASN A 6 -9.86 0.33 -18.21
CA ASN A 6 -9.80 1.28 -19.31
C ASN A 6 -11.05 2.18 -19.36
N PRO A 7 -10.95 3.41 -19.95
CA PRO A 7 -12.04 4.39 -19.94
C PRO A 7 -13.33 3.93 -20.58
N ASN A 8 -13.30 3.01 -21.54
CA ASN A 8 -14.44 2.44 -22.22
C ASN A 8 -15.18 1.33 -21.45
N GLN A 9 -14.63 0.89 -20.33
CA GLN A 9 -15.18 -0.20 -19.53
C GLN A 9 -16.05 0.34 -18.40
N LYS A 10 -17.27 -0.16 -18.27
CA LYS A 10 -18.08 0.07 -17.07
C LYS A 10 -17.58 -0.81 -15.92
N ALA A 11 -17.54 -0.28 -14.71
CA ALA A 11 -17.10 -1.02 -13.54
C ALA A 11 -17.94 -0.70 -12.30
N SER A 12 -18.13 -1.72 -11.48
CA SER A 12 -18.78 -1.63 -10.18
C SER A 12 -17.86 -2.20 -9.10
N LEU A 13 -18.02 -1.75 -7.88
CA LEU A 13 -17.44 -2.39 -6.72
C LEU A 13 -18.52 -3.20 -6.02
N LEU A 14 -18.31 -4.48 -5.88
CA LEU A 14 -19.15 -5.37 -5.10
C LEU A 14 -18.46 -5.62 -3.75
N LEU A 15 -19.14 -5.30 -2.68
CA LEU A 15 -18.62 -5.47 -1.32
C LEU A 15 -19.11 -6.79 -0.73
N LYS A 16 -18.25 -7.53 -0.07
CA LYS A 16 -18.63 -8.76 0.66
C LYS A 16 -19.53 -8.44 1.86
N ASN A 17 -19.28 -7.31 2.52
CA ASN A 17 -20.03 -6.82 3.67
C ASN A 17 -20.19 -5.30 3.58
N ASN A 18 -21.27 -4.77 4.14
CA ASN A 18 -21.54 -3.33 4.15
C ASN A 18 -20.70 -2.54 5.16
N ARG A 19 -19.83 -3.19 5.94
CA ARG A 19 -18.96 -2.53 6.95
C ARG A 19 -17.49 -2.88 6.74
N GLY A 20 -16.62 -1.92 7.03
CA GLY A 20 -15.16 -2.09 6.99
C GLY A 20 -14.57 -2.08 5.58
N ASN A 21 -15.28 -1.50 4.61
CA ASN A 21 -14.74 -1.29 3.28
C ASN A 21 -13.84 -0.06 3.22
N ILE A 22 -13.01 0.02 2.17
CA ILE A 22 -12.06 1.11 1.93
C ILE A 22 -12.72 2.50 1.91
N PHE A 23 -13.99 2.58 1.47
CA PHE A 23 -14.71 3.85 1.33
C PHE A 23 -15.31 4.37 2.62
N ASP A 24 -15.53 3.52 3.64
CA ASP A 24 -15.97 3.95 4.97
C ASP A 24 -14.92 4.88 5.61
N ASN A 25 -13.69 4.79 5.15
CA ASN A 25 -12.52 5.52 5.64
C ASN A 25 -12.04 6.62 4.67
N LEU A 26 -12.84 6.93 3.63
CA LEU A 26 -12.53 8.01 2.71
C LEU A 26 -12.76 9.37 3.39
N ILE A 27 -11.68 10.10 3.63
CA ILE A 27 -11.75 11.44 4.23
C ILE A 27 -12.15 12.47 3.17
N LYS A 28 -11.56 12.35 1.97
CA LYS A 28 -11.69 13.33 0.89
C LYS A 28 -11.29 12.72 -0.45
N GLY A 29 -11.88 13.22 -1.53
CA GLY A 29 -11.37 13.02 -2.88
C GLY A 29 -12.45 12.88 -3.95
N LYS A 30 -11.99 12.79 -5.19
CA LYS A 30 -12.82 12.48 -6.37
C LYS A 30 -13.29 11.02 -6.34
N LYS A 31 -14.25 10.68 -7.21
CA LYS A 31 -14.63 9.27 -7.42
C LYS A 31 -13.41 8.42 -7.74
N VAL A 32 -13.25 7.35 -6.97
CA VAL A 32 -12.12 6.42 -7.08
C VAL A 32 -12.27 5.60 -8.36
N SER A 33 -11.18 5.39 -9.09
CA SER A 33 -11.16 4.53 -10.28
C SER A 33 -10.96 3.06 -9.88
N TYR A 34 -11.19 2.15 -10.81
CA TYR A 34 -10.90 0.73 -10.66
C TYR A 34 -9.43 0.51 -10.29
N ASN A 35 -8.51 1.13 -11.05
CA ASN A 35 -7.06 1.01 -10.81
C ASN A 35 -6.64 1.59 -9.46
N ASN A 36 -7.23 2.73 -9.02
CA ASN A 36 -6.95 3.25 -7.69
C ASN A 36 -7.33 2.24 -6.59
N ILE A 37 -8.43 1.49 -6.75
CA ILE A 37 -8.84 0.49 -5.76
C ILE A 37 -7.85 -0.66 -5.69
N LEU A 38 -7.42 -1.18 -6.85
CA LEU A 38 -6.40 -2.23 -6.90
C LEU A 38 -5.10 -1.78 -6.23
N ASP A 39 -4.65 -0.58 -6.52
CA ASP A 39 -3.41 -0.03 -5.96
C ASP A 39 -3.54 0.27 -4.46
N ILE A 40 -4.72 0.73 -3.98
CA ILE A 40 -5.01 0.91 -2.55
C ILE A 40 -4.99 -0.43 -1.81
N ASP A 41 -5.63 -1.46 -2.36
CA ASP A 41 -5.64 -2.80 -1.77
C ASP A 41 -4.23 -3.38 -1.70
N ALA A 42 -3.45 -3.26 -2.77
CA ALA A 42 -2.05 -3.68 -2.80
C ALA A 42 -1.20 -2.93 -1.75
N ASN A 43 -1.42 -1.61 -1.58
CA ASN A 43 -0.72 -0.78 -0.60
C ASN A 43 -1.01 -1.24 0.83
N LEU A 44 -2.27 -1.41 1.18
CA LEU A 44 -2.71 -1.84 2.52
C LEU A 44 -2.22 -3.24 2.84
N ASN A 45 -2.27 -4.17 1.88
CA ASN A 45 -1.75 -5.53 2.06
C ASN A 45 -0.23 -5.50 2.32
N CYS A 46 0.55 -4.75 1.55
CA CYS A 46 1.99 -4.61 1.76
C CYS A 46 2.32 -3.94 3.11
N LEU A 47 1.62 -2.85 3.48
CA LEU A 47 1.80 -2.19 4.78
C LEU A 47 1.55 -3.13 5.96
N SER A 48 0.62 -4.08 5.82
CA SER A 48 0.25 -5.01 6.89
C SER A 48 1.36 -5.98 7.29
N GLU A 49 2.39 -6.16 6.46
CA GLU A 49 3.57 -6.99 6.76
C GLU A 49 4.49 -6.37 7.83
N PHE A 50 4.35 -5.07 8.10
CA PHE A 50 5.29 -4.32 8.90
C PHE A 50 4.66 -3.71 10.14
N SER A 51 5.29 -3.97 11.31
CA SER A 51 4.96 -3.29 12.57
C SER A 51 5.76 -1.99 12.78
N GLN A 52 6.96 -1.92 12.18
CA GLN A 52 7.81 -0.73 12.20
C GLN A 52 7.19 0.40 11.40
N THR A 53 7.67 1.62 11.61
CA THR A 53 7.24 2.78 10.81
C THR A 53 7.62 2.58 9.34
N THR A 54 6.63 2.39 8.50
CA THR A 54 6.83 1.99 7.11
C THR A 54 6.07 2.91 6.16
N CYS A 55 6.68 3.18 5.02
CA CYS A 55 6.09 3.81 3.84
C CYS A 55 6.09 2.82 2.68
N VAL A 56 4.96 2.72 1.98
CA VAL A 56 4.80 1.91 0.77
C VAL A 56 4.28 2.80 -0.35
N ILE A 57 4.90 2.73 -1.52
CA ILE A 57 4.46 3.42 -2.74
C ILE A 57 4.10 2.35 -3.77
N ILE A 58 2.86 2.39 -4.25
CA ILE A 58 2.34 1.46 -5.26
C ILE A 58 2.10 2.19 -6.58
N LYS A 59 2.49 1.57 -7.66
CA LYS A 59 2.15 1.98 -9.02
C LYS A 59 1.82 0.77 -9.86
N HIS A 60 0.67 0.81 -10.56
CA HIS A 60 0.22 -0.31 -11.41
C HIS A 60 0.20 -1.66 -10.67
N ASN A 61 -0.32 -1.62 -9.43
CA ASN A 61 -0.49 -2.79 -8.56
C ASN A 61 0.83 -3.49 -8.15
N ASN A 62 1.97 -2.78 -8.26
CA ASN A 62 3.28 -3.22 -7.79
C ASN A 62 3.91 -2.20 -6.85
N PRO A 63 4.62 -2.62 -5.80
CA PRO A 63 5.43 -1.73 -5.00
C PRO A 63 6.63 -1.21 -5.83
N CYS A 64 6.71 0.10 -6.02
CA CYS A 64 7.87 0.77 -6.60
C CYS A 64 8.78 1.39 -5.54
N GLY A 65 8.33 1.45 -4.29
CA GLY A 65 9.14 1.89 -3.17
C GLY A 65 8.56 1.43 -1.84
N VAL A 66 9.39 0.73 -1.04
CA VAL A 66 9.03 0.31 0.32
C VAL A 66 10.21 0.59 1.24
N ALA A 67 9.97 1.23 2.37
CA ALA A 67 11.04 1.48 3.33
C ALA A 67 10.54 1.61 4.77
N ILE A 68 11.41 1.22 5.68
CA ILE A 68 11.28 1.43 7.12
C ILE A 68 12.11 2.64 7.52
N GLY A 69 11.57 3.50 8.38
CA GLY A 69 12.28 4.65 8.94
C GLY A 69 12.00 4.83 10.43
N LYS A 70 12.80 5.64 11.10
CA LYS A 70 12.55 6.05 12.48
C LYS A 70 11.31 6.94 12.59
N THR A 71 11.04 7.72 11.54
CA THR A 71 9.87 8.57 11.38
C THR A 71 9.18 8.29 10.06
N PRO A 72 7.87 8.64 9.91
CA PRO A 72 7.19 8.52 8.64
C PRO A 72 7.84 9.33 7.50
N LEU A 73 8.43 10.48 7.82
CA LEU A 73 9.16 11.29 6.84
C LEU A 73 10.43 10.60 6.35
N GLU A 74 11.18 9.96 7.25
CA GLU A 74 12.37 9.19 6.88
C GLU A 74 11.97 7.97 6.03
N ALA A 75 10.94 7.24 6.43
CA ALA A 75 10.42 6.12 5.66
C ALA A 75 9.99 6.56 4.26
N PHE A 76 9.33 7.73 4.14
CA PHE A 76 8.96 8.29 2.84
C PHE A 76 10.17 8.57 1.96
N LYS A 77 11.18 9.28 2.49
CA LYS A 77 12.37 9.63 1.70
C LYS A 77 13.03 8.41 1.11
N LYS A 78 13.27 7.39 1.96
CA LYS A 78 13.88 6.12 1.54
C LYS A 78 13.01 5.37 0.52
N ALA A 79 11.70 5.29 0.73
CA ALA A 79 10.79 4.63 -0.20
C ALA A 79 10.74 5.36 -1.55
N TYR A 80 10.74 6.69 -1.54
CA TYR A 80 10.75 7.49 -2.76
C TYR A 80 12.06 7.36 -3.55
N GLU A 81 13.19 7.23 -2.86
CA GLU A 81 14.51 7.04 -3.47
C GLU A 81 14.65 5.71 -4.22
N CYS A 82 13.81 4.70 -3.94
CA CYS A 82 13.84 3.43 -4.66
C CYS A 82 13.54 3.60 -6.16
N ASP A 83 12.50 4.36 -6.49
CA ASP A 83 12.12 4.67 -7.88
C ASP A 83 11.29 5.96 -7.95
N PRO A 84 11.94 7.13 -7.99
CA PRO A 84 11.25 8.41 -8.05
C PRO A 84 10.39 8.61 -9.30
N LYS A 85 10.77 7.97 -10.42
CA LYS A 85 10.04 8.08 -11.69
C LYS A 85 8.70 7.36 -11.61
N SER A 86 8.71 6.11 -11.16
CA SER A 86 7.48 5.32 -11.01
C SER A 86 6.59 5.83 -9.88
N ALA A 87 7.14 6.45 -8.84
CA ALA A 87 6.39 7.02 -7.73
C ALA A 87 5.46 8.17 -8.13
N PHE A 88 5.74 8.87 -9.25
CA PHE A 88 4.91 9.97 -9.73
C PHE A 88 3.48 9.52 -10.05
N GLY A 89 2.49 10.15 -9.42
CA GLY A 89 1.08 9.79 -9.58
C GLY A 89 0.70 8.43 -9.01
N GLY A 90 1.56 7.84 -8.19
CA GLY A 90 1.28 6.59 -7.49
C GLY A 90 0.39 6.76 -6.26
N ILE A 91 0.19 5.67 -5.55
CA ILE A 91 -0.51 5.62 -4.26
C ILE A 91 0.52 5.41 -3.17
N ILE A 92 0.52 6.30 -2.18
CA ILE A 92 1.43 6.24 -1.05
C ILE A 92 0.68 5.93 0.24
N GLY A 93 1.23 5.02 1.03
CA GLY A 93 0.64 4.62 2.32
C GLY A 93 1.65 4.59 3.46
N PHE A 94 1.13 4.85 4.66
CA PHE A 94 1.87 4.81 5.91
C PHE A 94 1.09 4.02 6.97
N ASN A 95 1.77 3.17 7.71
CA ASN A 95 1.18 2.49 8.87
C ASN A 95 1.23 3.34 10.16
N LYS A 96 1.56 4.61 10.05
CA LYS A 96 1.59 5.60 11.13
C LYS A 96 0.75 6.82 10.74
N LYS A 97 0.44 7.62 11.77
CA LYS A 97 -0.32 8.86 11.61
C LYS A 97 0.45 9.87 10.75
N ILE A 98 -0.25 10.54 9.86
CA ILE A 98 0.29 11.62 9.03
C ILE A 98 0.13 12.93 9.79
N ASN A 99 1.25 13.46 10.25
CA ASN A 99 1.34 14.76 10.91
C ASN A 99 1.56 15.89 9.90
N ILE A 100 1.50 17.13 10.39
CA ILE A 100 1.63 18.35 9.55
C ILE A 100 2.97 18.41 8.84
N ASP A 101 4.07 17.97 9.46
CA ASP A 101 5.41 18.06 8.87
C ASP A 101 5.54 17.10 7.68
N LEU A 102 5.09 15.85 7.83
CA LEU A 102 5.01 14.91 6.72
C LEU A 102 4.08 15.44 5.63
N ALA A 103 2.92 15.99 6.00
CA ALA A 103 1.97 16.52 5.03
C ALA A 103 2.54 17.71 4.21
N LYS A 104 3.28 18.62 4.85
CA LYS A 104 4.00 19.71 4.17
C LYS A 104 5.00 19.17 3.15
N PHE A 105 5.68 18.09 3.48
CA PHE A 105 6.64 17.46 2.60
C PHE A 105 5.95 16.77 1.43
N LEU A 106 4.95 15.94 1.70
CA LEU A 106 4.16 15.21 0.68
C LEU A 106 3.43 16.15 -0.29
N LYS A 107 3.04 17.38 0.17
CA LYS A 107 2.39 18.37 -0.69
C LYS A 107 3.23 18.77 -1.91
N LYS A 108 4.56 18.64 -1.83
CA LYS A 108 5.49 18.97 -2.91
C LYS A 108 5.46 17.95 -4.05
N TYR A 109 4.90 16.77 -3.82
CA TYR A 109 4.85 15.66 -4.75
C TYR A 109 3.45 15.47 -5.31
N PHE A 110 3.37 14.79 -6.44
CA PHE A 110 2.10 14.39 -7.02
C PHE A 110 1.83 12.92 -6.71
N PHE A 111 0.86 12.67 -5.84
CA PHE A 111 0.25 11.37 -5.56
C PHE A 111 -1.25 11.46 -5.84
N GLU A 112 -1.85 10.39 -6.35
CA GLU A 112 -3.31 10.33 -6.52
C GLU A 112 -4.02 10.00 -5.22
N VAL A 113 -3.42 9.16 -4.38
CA VAL A 113 -3.96 8.73 -3.09
C VAL A 113 -2.89 8.78 -2.02
N ILE A 114 -3.26 9.28 -0.85
CA ILE A 114 -2.45 9.20 0.37
C ILE A 114 -3.25 8.41 1.42
N ILE A 115 -2.65 7.34 1.93
CA ILE A 115 -3.21 6.47 2.97
C ILE A 115 -2.41 6.69 4.25
N GLY A 116 -3.10 6.94 5.37
CA GLY A 116 -2.46 7.10 6.68
C GLY A 116 -3.23 6.37 7.78
N ASN A 117 -2.52 5.88 8.77
CA ASN A 117 -3.14 5.37 10.00
C ASN A 117 -3.52 6.55 10.91
N GLY A 118 -4.49 7.35 10.45
CA GLY A 118 -4.89 8.62 11.02
C GLY A 118 -4.20 9.83 10.38
N PHE A 119 -4.82 10.99 10.54
CA PHE A 119 -4.32 12.30 10.08
C PHE A 119 -4.55 13.35 11.16
N ASP A 120 -3.59 14.27 11.32
CA ASP A 120 -3.82 15.48 12.12
C ASP A 120 -4.81 16.41 11.42
N ILE A 121 -5.53 17.24 12.20
CA ILE A 121 -6.47 18.23 11.65
C ILE A 121 -5.76 19.16 10.67
N LYS A 122 -4.62 19.72 11.07
CA LYS A 122 -3.80 20.62 10.21
C LYS A 122 -3.33 19.93 8.93
N SER A 123 -3.06 18.61 8.97
CA SER A 123 -2.70 17.85 7.77
C SER A 123 -3.86 17.73 6.79
N LYS A 124 -5.08 17.48 7.29
CA LYS A 124 -6.30 17.44 6.47
C LYS A 124 -6.57 18.77 5.80
N GLU A 125 -6.47 19.87 6.57
CA GLU A 125 -6.64 21.24 6.08
C GLU A 125 -5.59 21.59 4.99
N LEU A 126 -4.33 21.21 5.21
CA LEU A 126 -3.27 21.42 4.23
C LEU A 126 -3.54 20.70 2.90
N PHE A 127 -4.04 19.48 2.95
CA PHE A 127 -4.40 18.72 1.76
C PHE A 127 -5.74 19.15 1.14
N ALA A 128 -6.57 19.92 1.85
CA ALA A 128 -7.85 20.39 1.34
C ALA A 128 -7.70 21.20 0.04
N SER A 129 -6.60 21.91 -0.14
CA SER A 129 -6.29 22.68 -1.36
C SER A 129 -6.03 21.82 -2.60
N LYS A 130 -5.67 20.54 -2.46
CA LYS A 130 -5.44 19.62 -3.58
C LYS A 130 -6.75 18.93 -3.99
N LYS A 131 -7.50 19.53 -4.92
CA LYS A 131 -8.86 19.08 -5.32
C LYS A 131 -8.95 17.60 -5.73
N ASN A 132 -7.95 17.08 -6.44
CA ASN A 132 -7.94 15.73 -7.00
C ASN A 132 -7.30 14.66 -6.10
N LEU A 133 -6.72 15.06 -4.96
CA LEU A 133 -6.08 14.14 -4.04
C LEU A 133 -7.13 13.38 -3.25
N ILE A 134 -6.94 12.06 -3.16
CA ILE A 134 -7.77 11.16 -2.35
C ILE A 134 -7.04 10.90 -1.03
N LEU A 135 -7.71 11.06 0.10
CA LEU A 135 -7.19 10.77 1.44
C LEU A 135 -7.97 9.63 2.06
N ILE A 136 -7.28 8.62 2.55
CA ILE A 136 -7.87 7.43 3.19
C ILE A 136 -7.28 7.25 4.59
N ASP A 137 -8.15 7.16 5.60
CA ASP A 137 -7.77 6.81 6.96
C ASP A 137 -7.84 5.29 7.16
N SER A 138 -6.70 4.64 7.29
CA SER A 138 -6.64 3.19 7.47
C SER A 138 -6.71 2.75 8.94
N LYS A 139 -6.97 3.64 9.90
CA LYS A 139 -6.93 3.36 11.35
C LYS A 139 -7.78 2.16 11.76
N ASN A 140 -8.95 1.99 11.16
CA ASN A 140 -9.90 0.92 11.49
C ASN A 140 -9.99 -0.13 10.37
N PHE A 141 -9.12 -0.05 9.36
CA PHE A 141 -9.12 -1.00 8.26
C PHE A 141 -8.54 -2.34 8.70
N LYS A 142 -9.26 -3.41 8.36
CA LYS A 142 -8.82 -4.79 8.61
C LYS A 142 -8.55 -5.50 7.29
N ILE A 143 -7.38 -6.11 7.18
CA ILE A 143 -7.04 -6.93 6.02
C ILE A 143 -7.96 -8.16 5.98
N ASP A 144 -8.60 -8.37 4.84
CA ASP A 144 -9.36 -9.58 4.57
C ASP A 144 -8.39 -10.78 4.39
N LYS A 145 -8.51 -11.77 5.27
CA LYS A 145 -7.70 -12.99 5.27
C LYS A 145 -8.37 -14.14 4.51
N GLY A 146 -9.43 -13.88 3.78
CA GLY A 146 -10.22 -14.88 3.09
C GLY A 146 -9.58 -15.41 1.81
N THR A 147 -10.40 -15.52 0.77
CA THR A 147 -10.01 -16.09 -0.53
C THR A 147 -9.92 -15.02 -1.60
N GLU A 148 -9.08 -15.25 -2.57
CA GLU A 148 -9.02 -14.52 -3.83
C GLU A 148 -9.80 -15.25 -4.90
N ILE A 149 -10.52 -14.50 -5.73
CA ILE A 149 -11.26 -15.01 -6.88
C ILE A 149 -10.80 -14.24 -8.11
N ARG A 150 -10.45 -14.96 -9.15
CA ARG A 150 -10.07 -14.41 -10.44
C ARG A 150 -10.96 -14.98 -11.52
N SER A 151 -11.58 -14.12 -12.31
CA SER A 151 -12.37 -14.51 -13.48
C SER A 151 -11.45 -15.08 -14.57
N ILE A 152 -11.89 -16.15 -15.19
CA ILE A 152 -11.31 -16.74 -16.40
C ILE A 152 -12.43 -16.99 -17.40
N ASN A 153 -12.10 -17.36 -18.65
CA ASN A 153 -13.12 -17.73 -19.61
C ASN A 153 -13.96 -18.91 -19.07
N ASN A 154 -15.27 -18.68 -19.00
CA ASN A 154 -16.27 -19.66 -18.53
C ASN A 154 -16.08 -20.16 -17.09
N GLY A 155 -15.41 -19.39 -16.22
CA GLY A 155 -15.25 -19.84 -14.83
C GLY A 155 -14.51 -18.84 -13.92
N PHE A 156 -14.17 -19.36 -12.73
CA PHE A 156 -13.43 -18.61 -11.71
C PHE A 156 -12.35 -19.51 -11.10
N LEU A 157 -11.16 -18.92 -10.94
CA LEU A 157 -10.14 -19.50 -10.06
C LEU A 157 -10.36 -18.94 -8.65
N LYS A 158 -10.29 -19.83 -7.66
CA LYS A 158 -10.40 -19.48 -6.23
C LYS A 158 -9.20 -20.05 -5.49
N GLN A 159 -8.51 -19.20 -4.74
CA GLN A 159 -7.38 -19.61 -3.90
C GLN A 159 -7.44 -18.91 -2.53
N GLN A 160 -6.75 -19.47 -1.55
CA GLN A 160 -6.52 -18.77 -0.29
C GLN A 160 -5.54 -17.61 -0.52
N LYS A 161 -5.74 -16.51 0.20
CA LYS A 161 -4.73 -15.43 0.23
C LYS A 161 -3.43 -15.95 0.84
N ASN A 162 -2.30 -15.46 0.34
CA ASN A 162 -1.00 -15.79 0.90
C ASN A 162 -0.82 -15.10 2.27
N LEU A 163 -1.10 -15.82 3.34
CA LEU A 163 -0.95 -15.36 4.72
C LEU A 163 0.35 -15.84 5.37
N ALA A 164 1.26 -16.45 4.61
CA ALA A 164 2.54 -16.92 5.12
C ALA A 164 3.32 -15.76 5.76
N THR A 165 3.74 -15.97 7.00
CA THR A 165 4.58 -15.04 7.75
C THR A 165 5.99 -15.57 7.85
N ILE A 166 6.96 -14.73 7.59
CA ILE A 166 8.39 -15.07 7.68
C ILE A 166 8.97 -14.36 8.90
N ASN A 167 9.64 -15.13 9.73
CA ASN A 167 10.37 -14.64 10.89
C ASN A 167 11.73 -15.36 11.01
N LYS A 168 12.60 -14.87 11.86
CA LYS A 168 13.95 -15.44 12.06
C LYS A 168 13.95 -16.92 12.39
N LYS A 169 12.93 -17.42 13.10
CA LYS A 169 12.84 -18.83 13.53
C LYS A 169 12.59 -19.79 12.37
N ASN A 170 12.01 -19.28 11.27
CA ASN A 170 11.62 -20.08 10.10
C ASN A 170 12.69 -20.06 9.00
N ILE A 171 13.81 -19.35 9.21
CA ILE A 171 14.90 -19.23 8.22
C ILE A 171 16.05 -20.11 8.63
N LYS A 172 16.49 -20.97 7.70
CA LYS A 172 17.68 -21.80 7.86
C LYS A 172 18.73 -21.38 6.82
N SER A 173 19.92 -21.02 7.28
CA SER A 173 21.05 -20.80 6.37
C SER A 173 21.51 -22.13 5.81
N VAL A 174 21.53 -22.24 4.48
CA VAL A 174 22.03 -23.42 3.74
C VAL A 174 23.34 -23.13 3.05
N SER A 175 23.80 -21.89 3.06
CA SER A 175 25.08 -21.44 2.50
C SER A 175 26.22 -21.66 3.50
N ILE A 176 27.45 -21.81 2.98
CA ILE A 176 28.68 -21.95 3.78
C ILE A 176 28.87 -20.69 4.64
N ILE A 177 28.69 -19.50 4.05
CA ILE A 177 28.77 -18.23 4.75
C ILE A 177 27.38 -17.93 5.34
N ARG A 178 27.32 -17.78 6.65
CA ARG A 178 26.10 -17.44 7.38
C ARG A 178 25.86 -15.94 7.37
N SER A 179 24.63 -15.52 7.17
CA SER A 179 24.21 -14.11 7.25
C SER A 179 24.43 -13.56 8.66
N LYS A 180 24.94 -12.35 8.76
CA LYS A 180 24.93 -11.56 10.00
C LYS A 180 23.50 -11.15 10.35
N GLU A 181 23.27 -10.75 11.58
CA GLU A 181 21.92 -10.39 12.04
C GLU A 181 21.28 -9.24 11.25
N LYS A 182 22.10 -8.24 10.87
CA LYS A 182 21.62 -7.13 10.03
C LYS A 182 21.18 -7.64 8.65
N GLU A 183 22.00 -8.45 8.00
CA GLU A 183 21.70 -9.05 6.69
C GLU A 183 20.45 -9.92 6.75
N LEU A 184 20.25 -10.69 7.84
CA LEU A 184 19.05 -11.48 8.05
C LEU A 184 17.80 -10.61 8.16
N ASN A 185 17.87 -9.45 8.82
CA ASN A 185 16.75 -8.50 8.88
C ASN A 185 16.44 -7.92 7.49
N ASP A 186 17.46 -7.61 6.70
CA ASP A 186 17.32 -7.09 5.34
C ASP A 186 16.71 -8.16 4.41
N LEU A 187 17.11 -9.44 4.55
CA LEU A 187 16.52 -10.56 3.82
C LEU A 187 15.04 -10.75 4.17
N ILE A 188 14.69 -10.71 5.47
CA ILE A 188 13.27 -10.79 5.91
C ILE A 188 12.46 -9.63 5.34
N PHE A 189 13.01 -8.42 5.34
CA PHE A 189 12.37 -7.27 4.73
C PHE A 189 12.14 -7.48 3.23
N ALA A 190 13.17 -7.92 2.51
CA ALA A 190 13.10 -8.19 1.07
C ALA A 190 12.03 -9.25 0.73
N ILE A 191 11.99 -10.37 1.48
CA ILE A 191 10.99 -11.43 1.28
C ILE A 191 9.56 -10.90 1.51
N LYS A 192 9.36 -10.08 2.56
CA LYS A 192 8.06 -9.45 2.82
C LYS A 192 7.62 -8.55 1.66
N VAL A 193 8.52 -7.77 1.08
CA VAL A 193 8.21 -6.94 -0.09
C VAL A 193 7.95 -7.80 -1.32
N CYS A 194 8.83 -8.79 -1.59
CA CYS A 194 8.73 -9.70 -2.74
C CYS A 194 7.38 -10.43 -2.79
N LYS A 195 6.80 -10.80 -1.63
CA LYS A 195 5.46 -11.38 -1.53
C LYS A 195 4.37 -10.54 -2.23
N HIS A 196 4.56 -9.23 -2.33
CA HIS A 196 3.61 -8.28 -2.92
C HIS A 196 4.00 -7.82 -4.33
N VAL A 197 5.11 -8.31 -4.86
CA VAL A 197 5.50 -8.07 -6.25
C VAL A 197 4.90 -9.16 -7.14
N LYS A 198 4.36 -8.76 -8.30
CA LYS A 198 3.81 -9.72 -9.25
C LYS A 198 4.93 -10.48 -9.96
N SER A 199 4.65 -11.76 -10.27
CA SER A 199 5.57 -12.59 -11.06
C SER A 199 5.91 -11.91 -12.39
N ASN A 200 7.12 -12.02 -12.87
CA ASN A 200 8.32 -12.77 -12.44
C ASN A 200 9.29 -11.82 -11.69
N SER A 201 9.19 -11.72 -10.41
CA SER A 201 10.11 -10.92 -9.58
C SER A 201 11.06 -11.83 -8.80
#